data_ded6b0a1989e2c8ed82649a47125531b
#
_entry.id   ded6b0a1989e2c8ed82649a47125531b
#
_cell.length_a   1.000
_cell.length_b   1.000
_cell.length_c   1.000
_cell.angle_alpha   90.00
_cell.angle_beta   90.00
_cell.angle_gamma   90.00
#
_symmetry.space_group_name_H-M   'P 1'
#
loop_
_entity.id
_entity.type
_entity.pdbx_description
1 polymer ?
#
loop_
_entity_poly.entity_id
_entity_poly.type
_entity_poly.pdbx_seq_one_letter_code
_entity_poly.pdbx_strand_id
1 'polypeptide(L)'
;MRKFFYSLLIILVSGLLLWEYKVNVIVWMMPKVMNLINPVQENIPTNWAEGPSQNLNIDDTRPNIILILADDMGYNDISLHNGGAADGTLQTPHIDSLAESGIWFSRGYAANATCSPSRASIMTGKYPTRFGFEFTPVPDAGRTVLNWLVQEDDAALRGRIDREIASNLPPFLEQGMPSEQITIAEILKNSGYYTAHIGKWHLGHAYGMDPQSQGFHLSLIHI
;
A
#
# COMPACT_ATOMS: atom_id res chain seq x y z
N MET A 1 42.85 29.53 -23.84
CA MET A 1 42.72 29.72 -22.40
C MET A 1 41.29 30.18 -21.97
N ARG A 2 40.74 31.26 -22.54
CA ARG A 2 39.39 31.76 -22.16
C ARG A 2 38.26 30.74 -22.37
N LYS A 3 38.21 30.03 -23.51
CA LYS A 3 37.19 29.00 -23.77
C LYS A 3 37.28 27.83 -22.80
N PHE A 4 38.46 27.37 -22.47
CA PHE A 4 38.68 26.29 -21.48
C PHE A 4 38.22 26.71 -20.09
N PHE A 5 38.48 27.94 -19.66
CA PHE A 5 38.02 28.46 -18.37
C PHE A 5 36.49 28.53 -18.30
N TYR A 6 35.82 28.99 -19.37
CA TYR A 6 34.35 28.99 -19.40
C TYR A 6 33.74 27.60 -19.35
N SER A 7 34.35 26.63 -20.06
CA SER A 7 33.89 25.23 -19.97
C SER A 7 34.02 24.65 -18.57
N LEU A 8 35.14 24.91 -17.92
CA LEU A 8 35.38 24.47 -16.55
C LEU A 8 34.37 25.10 -15.55
N LEU A 9 34.11 26.38 -15.72
CA LEU A 9 33.13 27.11 -14.89
C LEU A 9 31.73 26.57 -15.10
N ILE A 10 31.31 26.28 -16.33
CA ILE A 10 30.00 25.68 -16.63
C ILE A 10 29.87 24.30 -15.94
N ILE A 11 30.90 23.45 -16.07
CA ILE A 11 30.89 22.12 -15.42
C ILE A 11 30.75 22.24 -13.90
N LEU A 12 31.47 23.18 -13.30
CA LEU A 12 31.47 23.39 -11.85
C LEU A 12 30.11 23.91 -11.38
N VAL A 13 29.53 24.88 -12.07
CA VAL A 13 28.20 25.42 -11.77
C VAL A 13 27.13 24.36 -11.97
N SER A 14 27.19 23.57 -13.05
CA SER A 14 26.25 22.46 -13.30
C SER A 14 26.37 21.38 -12.22
N GLY A 15 27.59 21.08 -11.76
CA GLY A 15 27.81 20.14 -10.67
C GLY A 15 27.23 20.62 -9.34
N LEU A 16 27.38 21.89 -9.03
CA LEU A 16 26.79 22.51 -7.83
C LEU A 16 25.26 22.50 -7.89
N LEU A 17 24.67 22.85 -9.03
CA LEU A 17 23.23 22.81 -9.22
C LEU A 17 22.68 21.38 -9.11
N LEU A 18 23.36 20.40 -9.70
CA LEU A 18 22.97 19.00 -9.56
C LEU A 18 23.09 18.50 -8.11
N TRP A 19 24.07 18.99 -7.36
CA TRP A 19 24.22 18.67 -5.94
C TRP A 19 23.09 19.27 -5.11
N GLU A 20 22.75 20.54 -5.33
CA GLU A 20 21.67 21.26 -4.64
C GLU A 20 20.30 20.60 -4.92
N TYR A 21 20.01 20.29 -6.18
CA TYR A 21 18.74 19.71 -6.61
C TYR A 21 18.76 18.19 -6.77
N LYS A 22 19.73 17.49 -6.17
CA LYS A 22 19.91 16.03 -6.33
C LYS A 22 18.65 15.21 -6.09
N VAL A 23 17.86 15.55 -5.04
CA VAL A 23 16.63 14.83 -4.70
C VAL A 23 15.58 15.04 -5.78
N ASN A 24 15.37 16.28 -6.23
CA ASN A 24 14.42 16.60 -7.29
C ASN A 24 14.79 15.91 -8.60
N VAL A 25 16.08 15.87 -8.95
CA VAL A 25 16.58 15.16 -10.13
C VAL A 25 16.34 13.66 -10.02
N ILE A 26 16.64 13.06 -8.88
CA ILE A 26 16.40 11.63 -8.64
C ILE A 26 14.91 11.32 -8.75
N VAL A 27 14.05 12.06 -8.06
CA VAL A 27 12.60 11.87 -8.10
C VAL A 27 12.05 12.03 -9.52
N TRP A 28 12.53 13.02 -10.27
CA TRP A 28 12.13 13.23 -11.66
C TRP A 28 12.60 12.12 -12.61
N MET A 29 13.82 11.60 -12.39
CA MET A 29 14.39 10.53 -13.22
C MET A 29 13.85 9.14 -12.84
N MET A 30 13.48 8.92 -11.59
CA MET A 30 13.10 7.61 -11.05
C MET A 30 12.04 6.89 -11.91
N PRO A 31 10.91 7.50 -12.29
CA PRO A 31 9.91 6.81 -13.12
C PRO A 31 10.46 6.35 -14.47
N LYS A 32 11.35 7.14 -15.07
CA LYS A 32 11.96 6.82 -16.38
C LYS A 32 12.95 5.66 -16.26
N VAL A 33 13.78 5.69 -15.21
CA VAL A 33 14.75 4.62 -14.92
C VAL A 33 14.01 3.33 -14.56
N MET A 34 12.99 3.43 -13.71
CA MET A 34 12.19 2.26 -13.33
C MET A 34 11.47 1.65 -14.54
N ASN A 35 10.90 2.46 -15.41
CA ASN A 35 10.27 1.98 -16.64
C ASN A 35 11.27 1.36 -17.64
N LEU A 36 12.54 1.78 -17.61
CA LEU A 36 13.60 1.18 -18.42
C LEU A 36 14.05 -0.18 -17.87
N ILE A 37 14.14 -0.30 -16.53
CA ILE A 37 14.60 -1.52 -15.85
C ILE A 37 13.47 -2.54 -15.78
N ASN A 38 12.25 -2.08 -15.52
CA ASN A 38 11.04 -2.89 -15.41
C ASN A 38 9.92 -2.23 -16.21
N PRO A 39 9.93 -2.41 -17.55
CA PRO A 39 8.95 -1.80 -18.42
C PRO A 39 7.55 -2.31 -18.07
N VAL A 40 6.59 -1.39 -18.07
CA VAL A 40 5.17 -1.74 -17.93
C VAL A 40 4.80 -2.64 -19.09
N GLN A 41 4.42 -3.86 -18.80
CA GLN A 41 3.99 -4.81 -19.81
C GLN A 41 2.59 -4.44 -20.35
N GLU A 42 2.34 -4.79 -21.61
CA GLU A 42 1.00 -4.62 -22.17
C GLU A 42 -0.02 -5.42 -21.36
N ASN A 43 -1.22 -4.86 -21.22
CA ASN A 43 -2.32 -5.55 -20.56
C ASN A 43 -2.57 -6.90 -21.22
N ILE A 44 -2.33 -7.96 -20.49
CA ILE A 44 -2.70 -9.29 -20.92
C ILE A 44 -4.23 -9.37 -20.78
N PRO A 45 -4.97 -9.74 -21.86
CA PRO A 45 -6.40 -9.97 -21.74
C PRO A 45 -6.62 -11.03 -20.66
N THR A 46 -7.17 -10.62 -19.55
CA THR A 46 -7.48 -11.56 -18.46
C THR A 46 -8.75 -12.29 -18.84
N ASN A 47 -8.62 -13.53 -19.26
CA ASN A 47 -9.77 -14.41 -19.30
C ASN A 47 -10.15 -14.68 -17.84
N TRP A 48 -11.20 -14.05 -17.40
CA TRP A 48 -11.80 -14.34 -16.11
C TRP A 48 -12.18 -15.82 -16.13
N ALA A 49 -11.47 -16.63 -15.34
CA ALA A 49 -11.97 -17.96 -15.06
C ALA A 49 -13.38 -17.77 -14.52
N GLU A 50 -14.37 -18.39 -15.18
CA GLU A 50 -15.71 -18.45 -14.61
C GLU A 50 -15.54 -18.85 -13.15
N GLY A 51 -16.16 -18.11 -12.27
CA GLY A 51 -16.22 -18.48 -10.86
C GLY A 51 -16.70 -19.93 -10.74
N PRO A 52 -16.67 -20.53 -9.56
CA PRO A 52 -17.06 -21.90 -9.40
C PRO A 52 -18.38 -22.11 -10.12
N SER A 53 -18.38 -23.08 -11.07
CA SER A 53 -19.58 -23.45 -11.83
C SER A 53 -20.75 -23.51 -10.87
N GLN A 54 -21.85 -22.86 -11.22
CA GLN A 54 -23.04 -22.64 -10.40
C GLN A 54 -23.74 -23.94 -9.94
N ASN A 55 -23.02 -24.84 -9.32
CA ASN A 55 -23.60 -25.75 -8.36
C ASN A 55 -23.78 -24.99 -7.04
N LEU A 56 -24.44 -23.83 -7.13
CA LEU A 56 -25.03 -23.19 -5.95
C LEU A 56 -25.97 -24.26 -5.40
N ASN A 57 -25.56 -24.84 -4.28
CA ASN A 57 -26.49 -25.61 -3.49
C ASN A 57 -27.64 -24.63 -3.19
N ILE A 58 -28.81 -24.84 -3.78
CA ILE A 58 -29.97 -23.94 -3.67
C ILE A 58 -30.33 -23.71 -2.19
N ASP A 59 -29.86 -24.59 -1.32
CA ASP A 59 -30.04 -24.53 0.12
C ASP A 59 -28.95 -23.70 0.86
N ASP A 60 -27.95 -23.16 0.17
CA ASP A 60 -26.92 -22.30 0.81
C ASP A 60 -27.47 -20.91 1.05
N THR A 61 -27.93 -20.66 2.26
CA THR A 61 -28.51 -19.37 2.71
C THR A 61 -27.45 -18.39 3.25
N ARG A 62 -26.16 -18.74 3.16
CA ARG A 62 -25.08 -17.86 3.64
C ARG A 62 -25.02 -16.59 2.80
N PRO A 63 -24.87 -15.40 3.43
CA PRO A 63 -24.78 -14.14 2.68
C PRO A 63 -23.45 -14.02 1.94
N ASN A 64 -23.44 -13.33 0.81
CA ASN A 64 -22.21 -12.81 0.23
C ASN A 64 -21.60 -11.75 1.14
N ILE A 65 -20.27 -11.73 1.23
CA ILE A 65 -19.52 -10.79 2.08
C ILE A 65 -18.63 -9.94 1.15
N ILE A 66 -18.83 -8.64 1.17
CA ILE A 66 -18.02 -7.67 0.41
C ILE A 66 -17.34 -6.74 1.41
N LEU A 67 -16.01 -6.79 1.47
CA LEU A 67 -15.20 -5.88 2.26
C LEU A 67 -14.55 -4.84 1.34
N ILE A 68 -14.92 -3.58 1.49
CA ILE A 68 -14.35 -2.45 0.76
C ILE A 68 -13.46 -1.68 1.72
N LEU A 69 -12.15 -1.65 1.44
CA LEU A 69 -11.16 -0.92 2.24
C LEU A 69 -10.62 0.25 1.42
N ALA A 70 -11.00 1.46 1.81
CA ALA A 70 -10.43 2.67 1.24
C ALA A 70 -8.99 2.86 1.73
N ASP A 71 -8.09 3.25 0.82
CA ASP A 71 -6.67 3.46 1.09
C ASP A 71 -6.43 4.96 1.31
N ASP A 72 -5.87 5.29 2.48
CA ASP A 72 -5.55 6.65 2.91
C ASP A 72 -6.72 7.66 2.89
N MET A 73 -7.95 7.17 3.08
CA MET A 73 -9.13 8.02 3.20
C MET A 73 -9.24 8.61 4.61
N GLY A 74 -9.28 9.92 4.71
CA GLY A 74 -9.47 10.63 5.98
C GLY A 74 -10.93 10.61 6.47
N TYR A 75 -11.12 10.80 7.76
CA TYR A 75 -12.45 10.83 8.39
C TYR A 75 -13.39 11.88 7.77
N ASN A 76 -12.85 13.04 7.39
CA ASN A 76 -13.61 14.14 6.81
C ASN A 76 -13.73 14.08 5.27
N ASP A 77 -13.20 13.05 4.62
CA ASP A 77 -13.23 12.95 3.15
C ASP A 77 -14.60 12.52 2.61
N ILE A 78 -15.45 11.92 3.47
CA ILE A 78 -16.84 11.59 3.15
C ILE A 78 -17.77 12.69 3.58
N SER A 79 -18.86 12.90 2.81
CA SER A 79 -19.81 14.02 3.06
C SER A 79 -20.83 13.76 4.15
N LEU A 80 -20.93 12.56 4.68
CA LEU A 80 -21.95 12.10 5.66
C LEU A 80 -22.12 13.02 6.89
N HIS A 81 -21.06 13.68 7.35
CA HIS A 81 -21.07 14.50 8.57
C HIS A 81 -20.75 15.96 8.32
N ASN A 82 -21.27 16.51 7.23
CA ASN A 82 -20.90 17.84 6.73
C ASN A 82 -19.40 17.94 6.40
N GLY A 83 -18.76 16.80 6.15
CA GLY A 83 -17.42 16.70 5.59
C GLY A 83 -17.46 16.78 4.08
N GLY A 84 -16.50 16.13 3.47
CA GLY A 84 -16.28 16.07 2.05
C GLY A 84 -14.94 16.70 1.69
N ALA A 85 -14.16 16.01 0.87
CA ALA A 85 -12.90 16.54 0.35
C ALA A 85 -13.11 17.85 -0.42
N ALA A 86 -12.05 18.61 -0.65
CA ALA A 86 -12.07 19.92 -1.30
C ALA A 86 -13.06 20.91 -0.61
N ASP A 87 -12.89 21.08 0.70
CA ASP A 87 -13.70 21.98 1.53
C ASP A 87 -15.22 21.69 1.48
N GLY A 88 -15.59 20.42 1.37
CA GLY A 88 -16.97 19.96 1.31
C GLY A 88 -17.62 20.05 -0.06
N THR A 89 -16.88 20.43 -1.09
CA THR A 89 -17.41 20.50 -2.46
C THR A 89 -17.50 19.14 -3.13
N LEU A 90 -16.66 18.19 -2.73
CA LEU A 90 -16.70 16.81 -3.23
C LEU A 90 -17.68 16.00 -2.39
N GLN A 91 -18.79 15.61 -2.97
CA GLN A 91 -19.83 14.83 -2.30
C GLN A 91 -19.66 13.33 -2.54
N THR A 92 -20.03 12.53 -1.54
CA THR A 92 -19.93 11.05 -1.58
C THR A 92 -21.30 10.37 -1.38
N PRO A 93 -22.33 10.70 -2.19
CA PRO A 93 -23.72 10.31 -1.91
C PRO A 93 -23.92 8.79 -1.86
N HIS A 94 -23.17 8.03 -2.63
CA HIS A 94 -23.27 6.56 -2.61
C HIS A 94 -22.63 5.93 -1.37
N ILE A 95 -21.57 6.51 -0.84
CA ILE A 95 -20.96 6.06 0.42
C ILE A 95 -21.87 6.45 1.57
N ASP A 96 -22.39 7.66 1.55
CA ASP A 96 -23.31 8.19 2.56
C ASP A 96 -24.57 7.33 2.66
N SER A 97 -25.11 6.88 1.51
CA SER A 97 -26.29 6.00 1.47
C SER A 97 -26.06 4.62 2.11
N LEU A 98 -24.82 4.13 2.15
CA LEU A 98 -24.51 2.89 2.89
C LEU A 98 -24.66 3.10 4.40
N ALA A 99 -24.29 4.25 4.92
CA ALA A 99 -24.47 4.58 6.32
C ALA A 99 -25.95 4.81 6.67
N GLU A 100 -26.73 5.41 5.76
CA GLU A 100 -28.17 5.65 5.94
C GLU A 100 -28.99 4.34 5.94
N SER A 101 -28.59 3.37 5.12
CA SER A 101 -29.28 2.08 4.98
C SER A 101 -28.73 0.97 5.87
N GLY A 102 -27.57 1.17 6.48
CA GLY A 102 -26.84 0.18 7.24
C GLY A 102 -26.54 0.60 8.68
N ILE A 103 -25.39 0.15 9.19
CA ILE A 103 -24.88 0.51 10.51
C ILE A 103 -23.61 1.32 10.34
N TRP A 104 -23.59 2.52 10.89
CA TRP A 104 -22.39 3.34 10.94
C TRP A 104 -21.74 3.33 12.32
N PHE A 105 -20.46 3.07 12.37
CA PHE A 105 -19.66 3.06 13.59
C PHE A 105 -18.96 4.40 13.78
N SER A 106 -19.52 5.27 14.62
CA SER A 106 -18.97 6.60 14.89
C SER A 106 -17.60 6.62 15.54
N ARG A 107 -17.16 5.49 16.09
CA ARG A 107 -15.89 5.32 16.80
C ARG A 107 -15.11 4.11 16.28
N GLY A 108 -15.05 3.96 14.96
CA GLY A 108 -14.16 3.00 14.29
C GLY A 108 -12.74 3.57 14.21
N TYR A 109 -11.76 2.83 14.69
CA TYR A 109 -10.35 3.25 14.67
C TYR A 109 -9.53 2.26 13.87
N ALA A 110 -8.64 2.77 13.02
CA ALA A 110 -7.61 1.94 12.40
C ALA A 110 -6.65 1.42 13.48
N ALA A 111 -6.23 0.17 13.36
CA ALA A 111 -5.34 -0.45 14.34
C ALA A 111 -3.91 0.10 14.30
N ASN A 112 -3.53 0.76 13.20
CA ASN A 112 -2.23 1.41 13.01
C ASN A 112 -2.39 2.60 12.06
N ALA A 113 -1.45 3.54 12.11
CA ALA A 113 -1.43 4.73 11.26
C ALA A 113 -0.92 4.47 9.83
N THR A 114 -0.38 3.28 9.55
CA THR A 114 0.20 2.93 8.23
C THR A 114 -0.52 1.76 7.56
N CYS A 115 -0.41 1.69 6.24
CA CYS A 115 -1.18 0.77 5.38
C CYS A 115 -1.01 -0.70 5.77
N SER A 116 0.22 -1.23 5.74
CA SER A 116 0.46 -2.67 5.90
C SER A 116 0.02 -3.21 7.27
N PRO A 117 0.40 -2.61 8.40
CA PRO A 117 -0.05 -3.09 9.70
C PRO A 117 -1.58 -2.99 9.89
N SER A 118 -2.21 -1.92 9.39
CA SER A 118 -3.68 -1.78 9.43
C SER A 118 -4.37 -2.87 8.62
N ARG A 119 -3.86 -3.17 7.42
CA ARG A 119 -4.38 -4.26 6.57
C ARG A 119 -4.20 -5.62 7.23
N ALA A 120 -3.03 -5.88 7.82
CA ALA A 120 -2.77 -7.10 8.57
C ALA A 120 -3.75 -7.27 9.74
N SER A 121 -4.06 -6.19 10.44
CA SER A 121 -5.04 -6.21 11.53
C SER A 121 -6.45 -6.55 11.06
N ILE A 122 -6.88 -6.01 9.92
CA ILE A 122 -8.18 -6.31 9.32
C ILE A 122 -8.22 -7.78 8.90
N MET A 123 -7.16 -8.27 8.26
CA MET A 123 -7.11 -9.64 7.78
C MET A 123 -7.08 -10.68 8.91
N THR A 124 -6.44 -10.36 10.04
CA THR A 124 -6.22 -11.32 11.15
C THR A 124 -7.15 -11.11 12.34
N GLY A 125 -7.81 -9.96 12.44
CA GLY A 125 -8.55 -9.57 13.63
C GLY A 125 -7.67 -9.31 14.86
N LYS A 126 -6.36 -9.09 14.69
CA LYS A 126 -5.39 -8.90 15.76
C LYS A 126 -4.66 -7.57 15.60
N TYR A 127 -4.25 -6.94 16.70
CA TYR A 127 -3.32 -5.82 16.63
C TYR A 127 -1.97 -6.28 16.06
N PRO A 128 -1.32 -5.49 15.18
CA PRO A 128 -0.10 -5.91 14.48
C PRO A 128 1.09 -6.11 15.42
N THR A 129 1.10 -5.44 16.57
CA THR A 129 2.07 -5.62 17.66
C THR A 129 2.09 -7.04 18.23
N ARG A 130 1.00 -7.80 18.08
CA ARG A 130 0.91 -9.17 18.59
C ARG A 130 1.71 -10.18 17.79
N PHE A 131 2.08 -9.85 16.55
CA PHE A 131 2.87 -10.71 15.66
C PHE A 131 4.03 -9.98 15.00
N GLY A 132 4.40 -8.78 15.53
CA GLY A 132 5.61 -8.08 15.15
C GLY A 132 5.60 -7.42 13.76
N PHE A 133 4.42 -7.16 13.18
CA PHE A 133 4.29 -6.49 11.89
C PHE A 133 3.77 -5.06 12.04
N GLU A 134 4.60 -4.17 12.58
CA GLU A 134 4.20 -2.83 13.03
C GLU A 134 4.49 -1.73 12.03
N PHE A 135 5.29 -2.00 11.01
CA PHE A 135 5.71 -1.01 10.02
C PHE A 135 5.49 -1.52 8.60
N THR A 136 5.27 -0.59 7.69
CA THR A 136 5.20 -0.89 6.27
C THR A 136 6.59 -1.23 5.74
N PRO A 137 6.78 -2.39 5.13
CA PRO A 137 8.05 -2.74 4.47
C PRO A 137 8.41 -1.72 3.38
N VAL A 138 9.65 -1.28 3.37
CA VAL A 138 10.16 -0.32 2.37
C VAL A 138 11.48 -0.85 1.81
N PRO A 139 11.64 -0.88 0.47
CA PRO A 139 12.92 -1.22 -0.16
C PRO A 139 14.06 -0.29 0.29
N ASP A 140 15.29 -0.78 0.31
CA ASP A 140 16.47 -0.03 0.77
C ASP A 140 16.65 1.31 0.04
N ALA A 141 16.44 1.31 -1.28
CA ALA A 141 16.46 2.53 -2.07
C ALA A 141 15.38 3.53 -1.61
N GLY A 142 14.16 3.05 -1.33
CA GLY A 142 13.07 3.84 -0.82
C GLY A 142 13.37 4.43 0.56
N ARG A 143 13.96 3.64 1.48
CA ARG A 143 14.39 4.13 2.79
C ARG A 143 15.41 5.27 2.67
N THR A 144 16.35 5.15 1.75
CA THR A 144 17.34 6.20 1.51
C THR A 144 16.70 7.49 1.02
N VAL A 145 15.78 7.40 0.05
CA VAL A 145 15.04 8.55 -0.48
C VAL A 145 14.17 9.20 0.61
N LEU A 146 13.41 8.40 1.36
CA LEU A 146 12.61 8.89 2.47
C LEU A 146 13.45 9.62 3.52
N ASN A 147 14.64 9.09 3.86
CA ASN A 147 15.53 9.76 4.80
C ASN A 147 16.02 11.11 4.29
N TRP A 148 16.26 11.26 2.99
CA TRP A 148 16.61 12.56 2.42
C TRP A 148 15.45 13.55 2.46
N LEU A 149 14.25 13.11 2.07
CA LEU A 149 13.04 13.95 2.08
C LEU A 149 12.70 14.45 3.49
N VAL A 150 12.77 13.57 4.49
CA VAL A 150 12.48 13.94 5.89
C VAL A 150 13.53 14.87 6.50
N GLN A 151 14.78 14.82 6.02
CA GLN A 151 15.81 15.74 6.50
C GLN A 151 15.69 17.16 5.92
N GLU A 152 15.03 17.30 4.78
CA GLU A 152 14.75 18.60 4.15
C GLU A 152 13.50 19.27 4.72
N ASP A 153 12.70 18.56 5.51
CA ASP A 153 11.52 19.12 6.18
C ASP A 153 11.92 19.88 7.47
N ASP A 154 11.36 21.07 7.66
CA ASP A 154 11.53 21.88 8.88
C ASP A 154 10.72 21.36 10.08
N ALA A 155 10.19 20.14 10.00
CA ALA A 155 9.48 19.48 11.08
C ALA A 155 10.33 19.41 12.37
N ALA A 156 9.70 19.63 13.50
CA ALA A 156 10.34 19.63 14.83
C ALA A 156 10.99 18.26 15.17
N LEU A 157 10.51 17.17 14.58
CA LEU A 157 11.06 15.84 14.74
C LEU A 157 11.53 15.31 13.38
N ARG A 158 12.84 15.25 13.20
CA ARG A 158 13.45 14.68 12.00
C ARG A 158 13.62 13.18 12.16
N GLY A 159 13.09 12.42 11.19
CA GLY A 159 13.33 10.98 11.12
C GLY A 159 14.82 10.68 10.91
N ARG A 160 15.33 9.65 11.57
CA ARG A 160 16.69 9.13 11.36
C ARG A 160 16.62 7.64 11.05
N ILE A 161 17.36 7.21 10.03
CA ILE A 161 17.59 5.80 9.81
C ILE A 161 18.62 5.31 10.82
N ASP A 162 18.23 4.38 11.68
CA ASP A 162 19.16 3.59 12.44
C ASP A 162 19.81 2.57 11.51
N ARG A 163 21.12 2.76 11.23
CA ARG A 163 21.85 1.92 10.29
C ARG A 163 22.09 0.50 10.80
N GLU A 164 22.21 0.34 12.11
CA GLU A 164 22.39 -0.98 12.72
C GLU A 164 21.10 -1.80 12.60
N ILE A 165 19.95 -1.22 12.97
CA ILE A 165 18.66 -1.87 12.79
C ILE A 165 18.40 -2.13 11.30
N ALA A 166 18.66 -1.16 10.43
CA ALA A 166 18.42 -1.29 9.00
C ALA A 166 19.26 -2.40 8.34
N SER A 167 20.50 -2.62 8.80
CA SER A 167 21.35 -3.70 8.28
C SER A 167 20.93 -5.09 8.72
N ASN A 168 20.17 -5.20 9.81
CA ASN A 168 19.66 -6.46 10.34
C ASN A 168 18.26 -6.82 9.88
N LEU A 169 17.60 -5.94 9.10
CA LEU A 169 16.31 -6.26 8.51
C LEU A 169 16.47 -7.33 7.42
N PRO A 170 15.51 -8.26 7.32
CA PRO A 170 15.50 -9.20 6.21
C PRO A 170 15.36 -8.46 4.86
N PRO A 171 15.77 -9.08 3.75
CA PRO A 171 15.54 -8.54 2.41
C PRO A 171 14.08 -8.13 2.20
N PHE A 172 13.83 -7.10 1.40
CA PHE A 172 12.47 -6.56 1.21
C PHE A 172 11.43 -7.62 0.85
N LEU A 173 11.78 -8.59 -0.01
CA LEU A 173 10.87 -9.65 -0.43
C LEU A 173 10.53 -10.65 0.70
N GLU A 174 11.31 -10.67 1.76
CA GLU A 174 11.08 -11.50 2.95
C GLU A 174 10.32 -10.74 4.04
N GLN A 175 10.04 -9.45 3.82
CA GLN A 175 9.28 -8.64 4.75
C GLN A 175 7.78 -8.71 4.43
N GLY A 176 6.98 -9.00 5.44
CA GLY A 176 5.53 -9.08 5.31
C GLY A 176 4.86 -9.56 6.58
N MET A 177 3.57 -9.76 6.50
CA MET A 177 2.81 -10.39 7.56
C MET A 177 3.26 -11.85 7.70
N PRO A 178 3.63 -12.33 8.90
CA PRO A 178 4.03 -13.72 9.09
C PRO A 178 2.99 -14.68 8.53
N SER A 179 3.42 -15.63 7.70
CA SER A 179 2.53 -16.56 7.00
C SER A 179 1.74 -17.50 7.89
N GLU A 180 2.13 -17.62 9.16
CA GLU A 180 1.43 -18.41 10.19
C GLU A 180 0.18 -17.71 10.74
N GLN A 181 -0.01 -16.43 10.42
CA GLN A 181 -1.20 -15.72 10.84
C GLN A 181 -2.40 -16.16 10.02
N ILE A 182 -3.43 -16.63 10.71
CA ILE A 182 -4.68 -17.04 10.07
C ILE A 182 -5.47 -15.80 9.68
N THR A 183 -5.87 -15.72 8.43
CA THR A 183 -6.63 -14.62 7.86
C THR A 183 -8.12 -14.92 7.80
N ILE A 184 -8.93 -13.86 7.69
CA ILE A 184 -10.38 -13.99 7.44
C ILE A 184 -10.65 -14.74 6.13
N ALA A 185 -9.77 -14.60 5.12
CA ALA A 185 -9.92 -15.29 3.85
C ALA A 185 -9.75 -16.80 4.01
N GLU A 186 -8.79 -17.27 4.81
CA GLU A 186 -8.62 -18.70 5.12
C GLU A 186 -9.80 -19.25 5.91
N ILE A 187 -10.31 -18.49 6.88
CA ILE A 187 -11.50 -18.90 7.66
C ILE A 187 -12.72 -19.05 6.73
N LEU A 188 -12.96 -18.07 5.86
CA LEU A 188 -14.07 -18.09 4.92
C LEU A 188 -13.91 -19.21 3.88
N LYS A 189 -12.70 -19.41 3.35
CA LYS A 189 -12.38 -20.51 2.45
C LYS A 189 -12.67 -21.86 3.08
N ASN A 190 -12.23 -22.08 4.31
CA ASN A 190 -12.51 -23.29 5.06
C ASN A 190 -14.00 -23.47 5.38
N SER A 191 -14.76 -22.39 5.39
CA SER A 191 -16.22 -22.38 5.55
C SER A 191 -16.97 -22.55 4.22
N GLY A 192 -16.26 -22.83 3.11
CA GLY A 192 -16.82 -23.09 1.80
C GLY A 192 -17.16 -21.85 0.98
N TYR A 193 -16.65 -20.68 1.34
CA TYR A 193 -16.76 -19.50 0.49
C TYR A 193 -15.72 -19.51 -0.62
N TYR A 194 -16.09 -18.99 -1.79
CA TYR A 194 -15.12 -18.57 -2.79
C TYR A 194 -14.58 -17.17 -2.41
N THR A 195 -13.27 -17.09 -2.22
CA THR A 195 -12.61 -15.89 -1.73
C THR A 195 -11.86 -15.18 -2.85
N ALA A 196 -12.11 -13.90 -3.04
CA ALA A 196 -11.46 -13.09 -4.06
C ALA A 196 -10.89 -11.80 -3.45
N HIS A 197 -9.69 -11.43 -3.87
CA HIS A 197 -9.03 -10.18 -3.50
C HIS A 197 -8.80 -9.35 -4.76
N ILE A 198 -9.15 -8.07 -4.72
CA ILE A 198 -8.94 -7.13 -5.81
C ILE A 198 -8.37 -5.84 -5.24
N GLY A 199 -7.21 -5.43 -5.73
CA GLY A 199 -6.55 -4.19 -5.33
C GLY A 199 -5.30 -4.41 -4.47
N LYS A 200 -4.97 -3.41 -3.64
CA LYS A 200 -3.73 -3.38 -2.86
C LYS A 200 -3.73 -4.43 -1.74
N TRP A 201 -2.77 -5.36 -1.81
CA TRP A 201 -2.50 -6.34 -0.75
C TRP A 201 -1.61 -5.78 0.35
N HIS A 202 -0.36 -5.52 0.02
CA HIS A 202 0.65 -4.87 0.86
C HIS A 202 1.00 -5.62 2.16
N LEU A 203 0.88 -6.95 2.17
CA LEU A 203 1.20 -7.79 3.33
C LEU A 203 2.35 -8.76 3.06
N GLY A 204 3.04 -8.63 1.93
CA GLY A 204 4.13 -9.48 1.49
C GLY A 204 3.85 -10.16 0.14
N HIS A 205 4.92 -10.63 -0.51
CA HIS A 205 4.86 -11.15 -1.88
C HIS A 205 5.44 -12.56 -2.02
N ALA A 206 6.21 -13.02 -1.06
CA ALA A 206 6.93 -14.29 -1.11
C ALA A 206 6.70 -15.10 0.17
N TYR A 207 7.20 -16.34 0.18
CA TYR A 207 7.24 -17.21 1.36
C TYR A 207 5.88 -17.43 2.04
N GLY A 208 4.83 -17.56 1.26
CA GLY A 208 3.48 -17.79 1.78
C GLY A 208 2.76 -16.54 2.27
N MET A 209 3.31 -15.34 2.01
CA MET A 209 2.70 -14.07 2.39
C MET A 209 1.82 -13.47 1.28
N ASP A 210 1.80 -14.07 0.09
CA ASP A 210 0.96 -13.65 -1.02
C ASP A 210 -0.53 -13.94 -0.77
N PRO A 211 -1.46 -13.26 -1.46
CA PRO A 211 -2.89 -13.42 -1.20
C PRO A 211 -3.40 -14.85 -1.38
N GLN A 212 -2.90 -15.59 -2.39
CA GLN A 212 -3.36 -16.95 -2.64
C GLN A 212 -2.94 -17.90 -1.51
N SER A 213 -1.72 -17.77 -1.03
CA SER A 213 -1.22 -18.51 0.13
C SER A 213 -1.99 -18.16 1.41
N GLN A 214 -2.50 -16.94 1.50
CA GLN A 214 -3.27 -16.41 2.62
C GLN A 214 -4.79 -16.57 2.46
N GLY A 215 -5.23 -17.54 1.64
CA GLY A 215 -6.60 -18.01 1.60
C GLY A 215 -7.48 -17.48 0.47
N PHE A 216 -6.97 -16.65 -0.43
CA PHE A 216 -7.74 -16.21 -1.58
C PHE A 216 -7.62 -17.20 -2.75
N HIS A 217 -8.76 -17.57 -3.36
CA HIS A 217 -8.80 -18.36 -4.59
C HIS A 217 -8.38 -17.51 -5.80
N LEU A 218 -8.73 -16.24 -5.80
CA LEU A 218 -8.41 -15.28 -6.84
C LEU A 218 -7.79 -14.03 -6.22
N SER A 219 -6.71 -13.55 -6.81
CA SER A 219 -6.15 -12.24 -6.46
C SER A 219 -5.76 -11.48 -7.72
N LEU A 220 -6.24 -10.24 -7.83
CA LEU A 220 -6.01 -9.36 -8.96
C LEU A 220 -5.49 -7.99 -8.46
N ILE A 221 -4.56 -7.40 -9.23
CA ILE A 221 -4.05 -6.03 -8.99
C ILE A 221 -3.46 -5.90 -7.55
N HIS A 222 -2.79 -6.93 -7.08
CA HIS A 222 -2.09 -6.85 -5.80
C HIS A 222 -0.79 -6.06 -5.96
N ILE A 223 -0.81 -4.81 -5.56
CA ILE A 223 0.31 -3.87 -5.58
C ILE A 223 1.03 -3.95 -4.23
#